data_72b2289a5351998f494a860260400223
#
_entry.id   72b2289a5351998f494a860260400223
#
_cell.length_a   1.000
_cell.length_b   1.000
_cell.length_c   1.000
_cell.angle_alpha   90.00
_cell.angle_beta   90.00
_cell.angle_gamma   90.00
#
_symmetry.space_group_name_H-M   'P 1'
#
loop_
_entity.id
_entity.type
_entity.pdbx_description
1 polymer ?
#
loop_
_entity_poly.entity_id
_entity_poly.type
_entity_poly.pdbx_seq_one_letter_code
_entity_poly.pdbx_strand_id
1 'polypeptide(L)'
;MRRQVRSKKAAALKALEDGDKVLVVDDFHYIDKGIQIQIVRSLKQLIFDGLRVVFLAVPHRAYDAVRVEREMTARVTQISIPYWSQDELRLIAEKGASALNVEIAGNDIHEFAEEAFGSPHLMQRFCHSLCINNEVRETLEKKRILSTDDKERFFGSIAVDTAKSAFERLAKGPRARSDRIQREFRTGETGDIYYGVLKAIAASGPKTTLSYEEIRQRFKEILIGDVPQAHEITRVIQKMSGIAKEDLQGEPVLDWDEEESRLHLVDPFFAYYLKWGELVPRESADG
;
A
#
# COMPACT_ATOMS: atom_id res chain seq x y z
N MET A 1 1.43 -52.93 -18.83
CA MET A 1 0.64 -51.67 -18.64
C MET A 1 1.52 -50.56 -18.14
N ARG A 2 2.00 -49.64 -18.98
CA ARG A 2 2.76 -48.45 -18.53
C ARG A 2 1.76 -47.45 -17.93
N ARG A 3 1.83 -47.20 -16.65
CA ARG A 3 1.14 -46.09 -16.00
C ARG A 3 1.71 -44.78 -16.60
N GLN A 4 0.97 -44.16 -17.51
CA GLN A 4 1.28 -42.80 -17.99
C GLN A 4 1.14 -41.85 -16.80
N VAL A 5 2.24 -41.38 -16.25
CA VAL A 5 2.24 -40.30 -15.25
C VAL A 5 1.78 -39.04 -15.99
N ARG A 6 0.48 -38.77 -15.96
CA ARG A 6 -0.03 -37.48 -16.47
C ARG A 6 0.65 -36.37 -15.66
N SER A 7 1.31 -35.43 -16.34
CA SER A 7 1.89 -34.27 -15.66
C SER A 7 0.77 -33.52 -14.93
N LYS A 8 1.05 -33.00 -13.72
CA LYS A 8 0.08 -32.22 -12.94
C LYS A 8 -0.52 -31.06 -13.76
N LYS A 9 0.31 -30.44 -14.62
CA LYS A 9 -0.11 -29.41 -15.57
C LYS A 9 -1.17 -29.92 -16.56
N ALA A 10 -0.95 -31.05 -17.20
CA ALA A 10 -1.90 -31.59 -18.15
C ALA A 10 -3.24 -31.98 -17.47
N ALA A 11 -3.19 -32.51 -16.26
CA ALA A 11 -4.38 -32.79 -15.47
C ALA A 11 -5.18 -31.54 -15.12
N ALA A 12 -4.48 -30.46 -14.70
CA ALA A 12 -5.09 -29.17 -14.38
C ALA A 12 -5.76 -28.53 -15.62
N LEU A 13 -5.05 -28.46 -16.75
CA LEU A 13 -5.59 -27.90 -17.99
C LEU A 13 -6.85 -28.68 -18.45
N LYS A 14 -6.82 -30.02 -18.36
CA LYS A 14 -8.00 -30.85 -18.70
C LYS A 14 -9.18 -30.59 -17.76
N ALA A 15 -8.94 -30.42 -16.47
CA ALA A 15 -9.99 -30.07 -15.49
C ALA A 15 -10.62 -28.69 -15.75
N LEU A 16 -9.87 -27.75 -16.34
CA LEU A 16 -10.38 -26.44 -16.75
C LEU A 16 -11.17 -26.53 -18.06
N GLU A 17 -10.76 -27.40 -18.99
CA GLU A 17 -11.44 -27.64 -20.25
C GLU A 17 -12.82 -28.31 -20.04
N ASP A 18 -12.89 -29.32 -19.17
CA ASP A 18 -14.11 -30.11 -18.90
C ASP A 18 -15.15 -29.35 -18.03
N GLY A 19 -14.87 -28.11 -17.56
CA GLY A 19 -15.73 -27.41 -16.61
C GLY A 19 -16.24 -26.05 -17.10
N ASP A 20 -17.53 -25.74 -16.91
CA ASP A 20 -18.07 -24.40 -17.04
C ASP A 20 -17.72 -23.56 -15.80
N LYS A 21 -16.43 -23.24 -15.65
CA LYS A 21 -15.87 -22.54 -14.49
C LYS A 21 -15.15 -21.27 -14.93
N VAL A 22 -15.06 -20.32 -14.01
CA VAL A 22 -14.18 -19.15 -14.13
C VAL A 22 -12.92 -19.46 -13.34
N LEU A 23 -11.75 -19.35 -13.98
CA LEU A 23 -10.47 -19.42 -13.28
C LEU A 23 -10.15 -18.02 -12.73
N VAL A 24 -10.02 -17.92 -11.42
CA VAL A 24 -9.54 -16.69 -10.75
C VAL A 24 -8.14 -16.95 -10.23
N VAL A 25 -7.19 -16.10 -10.61
CA VAL A 25 -5.81 -16.14 -10.12
C VAL A 25 -5.59 -14.85 -9.34
N ASP A 26 -5.55 -15.00 -8.02
CA ASP A 26 -5.29 -13.88 -7.13
C ASP A 26 -3.79 -13.59 -7.03
N ASP A 27 -3.46 -12.35 -6.71
CA ASP A 27 -2.08 -11.91 -6.52
C ASP A 27 -1.14 -12.23 -7.69
N PHE A 28 -1.66 -12.18 -8.92
CA PHE A 28 -0.91 -12.55 -10.12
C PHE A 28 0.41 -11.80 -10.28
N HIS A 29 0.48 -10.58 -9.76
CA HIS A 29 1.66 -9.71 -9.81
C HIS A 29 2.84 -10.19 -8.95
N TYR A 30 2.62 -11.08 -7.96
CA TYR A 30 3.69 -11.68 -7.16
C TYR A 30 4.38 -12.86 -7.87
N ILE A 31 3.74 -13.41 -8.88
CA ILE A 31 4.31 -14.52 -9.63
C ILE A 31 5.50 -14.00 -10.47
N ASP A 32 6.61 -14.75 -10.47
CA ASP A 32 7.75 -14.44 -11.34
C ASP A 32 7.32 -14.24 -12.80
N LYS A 33 7.87 -13.21 -13.48
CA LYS A 33 7.48 -12.86 -14.86
C LYS A 33 7.59 -14.04 -15.84
N GLY A 34 8.62 -14.89 -15.70
CA GLY A 34 8.78 -16.08 -16.53
C GLY A 34 7.67 -17.09 -16.31
N ILE A 35 7.18 -17.21 -15.07
CA ILE A 35 6.06 -18.10 -14.71
C ILE A 35 4.73 -17.49 -15.17
N GLN A 36 4.53 -16.17 -15.02
CA GLN A 36 3.34 -15.48 -15.57
C GLN A 36 3.20 -15.75 -17.07
N ILE A 37 4.28 -15.62 -17.84
CA ILE A 37 4.34 -15.93 -19.26
C ILE A 37 3.91 -17.37 -19.53
N GLN A 38 4.45 -18.33 -18.78
CA GLN A 38 4.11 -19.74 -18.95
C GLN A 38 2.64 -20.03 -18.62
N ILE A 39 2.08 -19.38 -17.61
CA ILE A 39 0.66 -19.49 -17.24
C ILE A 39 -0.22 -18.99 -18.39
N VAL A 40 -0.01 -17.75 -18.84
CA VAL A 40 -0.79 -17.12 -19.91
C VAL A 40 -0.73 -17.94 -21.17
N ARG A 41 0.46 -18.39 -21.62
CA ARG A 41 0.63 -19.23 -22.78
C ARG A 41 -0.04 -20.59 -22.65
N SER A 42 -0.04 -21.17 -21.45
CA SER A 42 -0.68 -22.46 -21.20
C SER A 42 -2.21 -22.38 -21.24
N LEU A 43 -2.78 -21.24 -20.86
CA LEU A 43 -4.21 -20.98 -20.85
C LEU A 43 -4.72 -20.45 -22.20
N LYS A 44 -3.83 -19.99 -23.08
CA LYS A 44 -4.19 -19.30 -24.33
C LYS A 44 -5.22 -20.07 -25.17
N GLN A 45 -4.98 -21.37 -25.43
CA GLN A 45 -5.91 -22.18 -26.22
C GLN A 45 -7.27 -22.31 -25.53
N LEU A 46 -7.29 -22.62 -24.24
CA LEU A 46 -8.52 -22.74 -23.46
C LEU A 46 -9.34 -21.45 -23.44
N ILE A 47 -8.66 -20.27 -23.37
CA ILE A 47 -9.31 -18.96 -23.46
C ILE A 47 -9.92 -18.75 -24.84
N PHE A 48 -9.27 -19.20 -25.92
CA PHE A 48 -9.83 -19.16 -27.27
C PHE A 48 -11.05 -20.08 -27.42
N ASP A 49 -11.06 -21.18 -26.69
CA ASP A 49 -12.15 -22.15 -26.66
C ASP A 49 -13.27 -21.76 -25.65
N GLY A 50 -13.14 -20.62 -24.97
CA GLY A 50 -14.19 -20.04 -24.14
C GLY A 50 -13.93 -20.05 -22.62
N LEU A 51 -12.77 -20.52 -22.15
CA LEU A 51 -12.43 -20.43 -20.73
C LEU A 51 -12.39 -18.96 -20.30
N ARG A 52 -13.12 -18.63 -19.24
CA ARG A 52 -13.10 -17.33 -18.59
C ARG A 52 -12.03 -17.29 -17.52
N VAL A 53 -11.12 -16.32 -17.60
CA VAL A 53 -10.02 -16.15 -16.65
C VAL A 53 -10.02 -14.74 -16.09
N VAL A 54 -9.87 -14.60 -14.79
CA VAL A 54 -9.72 -13.32 -14.06
C VAL A 54 -8.38 -13.34 -13.37
N PHE A 55 -7.53 -12.35 -13.67
CA PHE A 55 -6.30 -12.09 -12.94
C PHE A 55 -6.52 -10.88 -12.03
N LEU A 56 -6.26 -11.05 -10.73
CA LEU A 56 -6.27 -9.95 -9.77
C LEU A 56 -4.84 -9.49 -9.56
N ALA A 57 -4.64 -8.18 -9.66
CA ALA A 57 -3.32 -7.56 -9.50
C ALA A 57 -3.48 -6.14 -8.96
N VAL A 58 -2.46 -5.62 -8.29
CA VAL A 58 -2.44 -4.20 -7.89
C VAL A 58 -2.45 -3.29 -9.13
N PRO A 59 -3.07 -2.09 -9.05
CA PRO A 59 -3.36 -1.27 -10.22
C PRO A 59 -2.15 -0.97 -11.13
N HIS A 60 -1.01 -0.63 -10.56
CA HIS A 60 0.21 -0.29 -11.30
C HIS A 60 0.90 -1.52 -11.94
N ARG A 61 0.51 -2.75 -11.58
CA ARG A 61 1.01 -4.01 -12.14
C ARG A 61 -0.02 -4.71 -13.05
N ALA A 62 -1.19 -4.13 -13.23
CA ALA A 62 -2.28 -4.75 -13.99
C ALA A 62 -1.91 -5.04 -15.45
N TYR A 63 -1.05 -4.23 -16.04
CA TYR A 63 -0.59 -4.43 -17.42
C TYR A 63 0.50 -5.48 -17.60
N ASP A 64 1.19 -5.88 -16.54
CA ASP A 64 2.29 -6.84 -16.63
C ASP A 64 1.85 -8.16 -17.28
N ALA A 65 0.65 -8.64 -16.92
CA ALA A 65 0.09 -9.86 -17.49
C ALA A 65 -0.25 -9.77 -18.99
N VAL A 66 -0.67 -8.58 -19.45
CA VAL A 66 -1.11 -8.36 -20.85
C VAL A 66 0.07 -8.08 -21.77
N ARG A 67 1.09 -7.36 -21.31
CA ARG A 67 2.32 -7.06 -22.07
C ARG A 67 3.09 -8.30 -22.46
N VAL A 68 2.88 -9.38 -21.72
CA VAL A 68 3.56 -10.68 -21.90
C VAL A 68 3.21 -11.37 -23.22
N GLU A 69 1.98 -11.21 -23.71
CA GLU A 69 1.53 -11.92 -24.90
C GLU A 69 0.67 -10.99 -25.79
N ARG A 70 1.29 -10.37 -26.79
CA ARG A 70 0.62 -9.39 -27.67
C ARG A 70 -0.66 -9.89 -28.32
N GLU A 71 -0.74 -11.19 -28.63
CA GLU A 71 -1.93 -11.78 -29.26
C GLU A 71 -3.13 -11.86 -28.30
N MET A 72 -2.91 -11.76 -26.99
CA MET A 72 -3.99 -11.74 -25.99
C MET A 72 -4.60 -10.35 -25.81
N THR A 73 -3.95 -9.28 -26.29
CA THR A 73 -4.36 -7.87 -26.05
C THR A 73 -5.82 -7.60 -26.46
N ALA A 74 -6.27 -8.21 -27.55
CA ALA A 74 -7.66 -8.05 -28.03
C ALA A 74 -8.71 -8.86 -27.21
N ARG A 75 -8.28 -9.70 -26.28
CA ARG A 75 -9.14 -10.58 -25.47
C ARG A 75 -9.08 -10.27 -23.99
N VAL A 76 -8.36 -9.24 -23.60
CA VAL A 76 -8.23 -8.80 -22.22
C VAL A 76 -9.02 -7.51 -22.03
N THR A 77 -9.89 -7.51 -21.04
CA THR A 77 -10.56 -6.30 -20.56
C THR A 77 -10.01 -5.98 -19.20
N GLN A 78 -9.44 -4.79 -19.05
CA GLN A 78 -9.00 -4.30 -17.75
C GLN A 78 -10.17 -3.63 -17.04
N ILE A 79 -10.39 -4.05 -15.80
CA ILE A 79 -11.35 -3.44 -14.89
C ILE A 79 -10.54 -2.83 -13.75
N SER A 80 -10.47 -1.50 -13.72
CA SER A 80 -9.79 -0.78 -12.64
C SER A 80 -10.72 -0.69 -11.43
N ILE A 81 -10.23 -1.12 -10.28
CA ILE A 81 -10.88 -0.92 -8.99
C ILE A 81 -10.10 0.17 -8.26
N PRO A 82 -10.61 1.40 -8.21
CA PRO A 82 -9.92 2.51 -7.55
C PRO A 82 -9.94 2.35 -6.04
N TYR A 83 -9.12 3.15 -5.36
CA TYR A 83 -9.28 3.37 -3.91
C TYR A 83 -10.67 3.95 -3.62
N TRP A 84 -11.17 3.70 -2.42
CA TRP A 84 -12.47 4.21 -2.01
C TRP A 84 -12.45 5.74 -1.94
N SER A 85 -13.53 6.34 -2.41
CA SER A 85 -13.76 7.78 -2.25
C SER A 85 -14.07 8.14 -0.80
N GLN A 86 -13.92 9.40 -0.44
CA GLN A 86 -14.27 9.88 0.90
C GLN A 86 -15.75 9.61 1.24
N ASP A 87 -16.66 9.72 0.25
CA ASP A 87 -18.08 9.43 0.45
C ASP A 87 -18.34 7.96 0.77
N GLU A 88 -17.67 7.04 0.07
CA GLU A 88 -17.76 5.61 0.36
C GLU A 88 -17.19 5.27 1.74
N LEU A 89 -16.07 5.89 2.12
CA LEU A 89 -15.47 5.70 3.44
C LEU A 89 -16.39 6.22 4.55
N ARG A 90 -17.04 7.38 4.37
CA ARG A 90 -17.99 7.92 5.34
C ARG A 90 -19.15 6.96 5.62
N LEU A 91 -19.63 6.21 4.61
CA LEU A 91 -20.68 5.20 4.80
C LEU A 91 -20.29 4.12 5.82
N ILE A 92 -19.00 3.80 5.97
CA ILE A 92 -18.51 2.86 7.00
C ILE A 92 -18.80 3.42 8.39
N ALA A 93 -18.41 4.69 8.62
CA ALA A 93 -18.64 5.35 9.91
C ALA A 93 -20.15 5.50 10.23
N GLU A 94 -20.93 5.95 9.25
CA GLU A 94 -22.36 6.17 9.40
C GLU A 94 -23.10 4.88 9.76
N LYS A 95 -22.82 3.78 9.02
CA LYS A 95 -23.44 2.47 9.30
C LYS A 95 -23.00 1.91 10.64
N GLY A 96 -21.71 2.02 10.98
CA GLY A 96 -21.17 1.57 12.25
C GLY A 96 -21.75 2.35 13.42
N ALA A 97 -21.81 3.68 13.33
CA ALA A 97 -22.38 4.55 14.33
C ALA A 97 -23.89 4.26 14.55
N SER A 98 -24.64 4.09 13.46
CA SER A 98 -26.06 3.72 13.53
C SER A 98 -26.26 2.38 14.26
N ALA A 99 -25.44 1.36 13.96
CA ALA A 99 -25.54 0.04 14.60
C ALA A 99 -25.24 0.08 16.11
N LEU A 100 -24.37 1.00 16.55
CA LEU A 100 -24.00 1.18 17.95
C LEU A 100 -24.91 2.19 18.71
N ASN A 101 -25.89 2.80 18.04
CA ASN A 101 -26.71 3.89 18.56
C ASN A 101 -25.85 5.05 19.06
N VAL A 102 -24.83 5.45 18.26
CA VAL A 102 -23.99 6.60 18.51
C VAL A 102 -24.04 7.57 17.33
N GLU A 103 -23.52 8.76 17.51
CA GLU A 103 -23.29 9.75 16.48
C GLU A 103 -21.83 10.19 16.55
N ILE A 104 -21.12 10.19 15.43
CA ILE A 104 -19.77 10.73 15.36
C ILE A 104 -19.89 12.21 14.99
N ALA A 105 -19.15 13.08 15.68
CA ALA A 105 -19.12 14.50 15.37
C ALA A 105 -18.82 14.73 13.89
N GLY A 106 -19.61 15.59 13.22
CA GLY A 106 -19.61 15.67 11.75
C GLY A 106 -18.24 16.00 11.13
N ASN A 107 -17.43 16.79 11.82
CA ASN A 107 -16.09 17.14 11.36
C ASN A 107 -15.11 15.91 11.46
N ASP A 108 -15.29 15.07 12.49
CA ASP A 108 -14.41 13.90 12.70
C ASP A 108 -14.61 12.85 11.60
N ILE A 109 -15.85 12.62 11.13
CA ILE A 109 -16.11 11.70 10.01
C ILE A 109 -15.39 12.16 8.74
N HIS A 110 -15.44 13.45 8.44
CA HIS A 110 -14.80 14.01 7.26
C HIS A 110 -13.28 13.84 7.33
N GLU A 111 -12.66 14.20 8.44
CA GLU A 111 -11.23 14.05 8.64
C GLU A 111 -10.79 12.58 8.63
N PHE A 112 -11.57 11.67 9.23
CA PHE A 112 -11.27 10.23 9.15
C PHE A 112 -11.28 9.74 7.72
N ALA A 113 -12.23 10.20 6.90
CA ALA A 113 -12.28 9.83 5.49
C ALA A 113 -11.08 10.38 4.68
N GLU A 114 -10.61 11.60 5.01
CA GLU A 114 -9.40 12.17 4.40
C GLU A 114 -8.15 11.40 4.81
N GLU A 115 -8.02 11.10 6.12
CA GLU A 115 -6.84 10.44 6.68
C GLU A 115 -6.79 8.91 6.42
N ALA A 116 -7.87 8.33 5.90
CA ALA A 116 -7.93 6.91 5.60
C ALA A 116 -7.21 6.51 4.29
N PHE A 117 -6.66 7.44 3.50
CA PHE A 117 -5.91 7.17 2.27
C PHE A 117 -6.66 6.25 1.29
N GLY A 118 -7.99 6.38 1.22
CA GLY A 118 -8.84 5.52 0.40
C GLY A 118 -8.98 4.08 0.91
N SER A 119 -8.52 3.79 2.14
CA SER A 119 -8.56 2.47 2.75
C SER A 119 -9.77 2.27 3.66
N PRO A 120 -10.70 1.35 3.31
CA PRO A 120 -11.79 0.97 4.20
C PRO A 120 -11.29 0.46 5.55
N HIS A 121 -10.16 -0.22 5.56
CA HIS A 121 -9.57 -0.80 6.77
C HIS A 121 -9.06 0.29 7.74
N LEU A 122 -8.38 1.33 7.23
CA LEU A 122 -8.01 2.48 8.06
C LEU A 122 -9.25 3.20 8.61
N MET A 123 -10.26 3.41 7.78
CA MET A 123 -11.51 4.02 8.24
C MET A 123 -12.17 3.21 9.37
N GLN A 124 -12.23 1.89 9.24
CA GLN A 124 -12.72 1.00 10.31
C GLN A 124 -11.86 1.12 11.57
N ARG A 125 -10.53 1.19 11.42
CA ARG A 125 -9.59 1.35 12.53
C ARG A 125 -9.85 2.65 13.30
N PHE A 126 -10.07 3.76 12.59
CA PHE A 126 -10.40 5.04 13.21
C PHE A 126 -11.73 4.98 13.98
N CYS A 127 -12.79 4.45 13.35
CA CYS A 127 -14.08 4.28 14.01
C CYS A 127 -13.96 3.40 15.25
N HIS A 128 -13.24 2.28 15.16
CA HIS A 128 -13.01 1.39 16.29
C HIS A 128 -12.25 2.10 17.42
N SER A 129 -11.15 2.79 17.11
CA SER A 129 -10.37 3.53 18.10
C SER A 129 -11.17 4.64 18.75
N LEU A 130 -12.01 5.34 17.98
CA LEU A 130 -12.92 6.34 18.54
C LEU A 130 -13.90 5.72 19.54
N CYS A 131 -14.49 4.58 19.21
CA CYS A 131 -15.39 3.85 20.12
C CYS A 131 -14.67 3.43 21.40
N ILE A 132 -13.48 2.85 21.30
CA ILE A 132 -12.68 2.43 22.47
C ILE A 132 -12.33 3.63 23.36
N ASN A 133 -11.86 4.74 22.78
CA ASN A 133 -11.49 5.95 23.52
C ASN A 133 -12.70 6.59 24.23
N ASN A 134 -13.89 6.37 23.70
CA ASN A 134 -15.16 6.82 24.29
C ASN A 134 -15.88 5.72 25.11
N GLU A 135 -15.21 4.60 25.42
CA GLU A 135 -15.73 3.49 26.23
C GLU A 135 -17.01 2.84 25.64
N VAL A 136 -17.18 2.88 24.31
CA VAL A 136 -18.29 2.22 23.61
C VAL A 136 -17.82 0.87 23.09
N ARG A 137 -18.37 -0.22 23.66
CA ARG A 137 -18.03 -1.59 23.30
C ARG A 137 -19.21 -2.40 22.76
N GLU A 138 -20.41 -1.87 22.94
CA GLU A 138 -21.68 -2.47 22.52
C GLU A 138 -22.70 -1.40 22.20
N THR A 139 -23.85 -1.78 21.64
CA THR A 139 -24.94 -0.87 21.30
C THR A 139 -25.46 -0.18 22.55
N LEU A 140 -25.53 1.14 22.53
CA LEU A 140 -25.98 1.94 23.65
C LEU A 140 -27.54 2.03 23.70
N GLU A 141 -28.11 2.03 24.90
CA GLU A 141 -29.54 2.27 25.08
C GLU A 141 -29.94 3.71 24.71
N LYS A 142 -29.07 4.67 25.05
CA LYS A 142 -29.30 6.09 24.76
C LYS A 142 -28.23 6.58 23.76
N LYS A 143 -28.69 7.31 22.76
CA LYS A 143 -27.80 7.91 21.75
C LYS A 143 -26.78 8.83 22.40
N ARG A 144 -25.50 8.68 22.01
CA ARG A 144 -24.37 9.50 22.49
C ARG A 144 -23.54 10.01 21.31
N ILE A 145 -23.06 11.23 21.42
CA ILE A 145 -22.14 11.81 20.45
C ILE A 145 -20.71 11.42 20.86
N LEU A 146 -19.95 10.90 19.91
CA LEU A 146 -18.53 10.58 20.04
C LEU A 146 -17.70 11.62 19.30
N SER A 147 -16.63 12.06 19.93
CA SER A 147 -15.66 12.98 19.34
C SER A 147 -14.25 12.65 19.79
N THR A 148 -13.26 13.20 19.11
CA THR A 148 -11.88 13.21 19.56
C THR A 148 -11.45 14.65 19.85
N ASP A 149 -11.00 14.90 21.08
CA ASP A 149 -10.58 16.26 21.52
C ASP A 149 -9.17 16.60 21.03
N ASP A 150 -8.32 15.58 20.90
CA ASP A 150 -6.91 15.71 20.47
C ASP A 150 -6.67 14.81 19.27
N LYS A 151 -6.77 15.38 18.08
CA LYS A 151 -6.64 14.66 16.80
C LYS A 151 -5.22 14.18 16.53
N GLU A 152 -4.22 15.00 16.85
CA GLU A 152 -2.83 14.64 16.66
C GLU A 152 -2.47 13.41 17.50
N ARG A 153 -2.86 13.44 18.77
CA ARG A 153 -2.70 12.30 19.66
C ARG A 153 -3.49 11.07 19.20
N PHE A 154 -4.73 11.28 18.75
CA PHE A 154 -5.59 10.21 18.24
C PHE A 154 -4.96 9.51 17.04
N PHE A 155 -4.63 10.26 15.99
CA PHE A 155 -4.01 9.69 14.79
C PHE A 155 -2.60 9.14 15.05
N GLY A 156 -1.79 9.84 15.83
CA GLY A 156 -0.46 9.37 16.21
C GLY A 156 -0.49 8.03 16.95
N SER A 157 -1.40 7.83 17.90
CA SER A 157 -1.53 6.57 18.64
C SER A 157 -1.85 5.38 17.74
N ILE A 158 -2.64 5.57 16.69
CA ILE A 158 -2.99 4.53 15.73
C ILE A 158 -1.80 4.22 14.80
N ALA A 159 -0.99 5.23 14.46
CA ALA A 159 0.14 5.08 13.55
C ALA A 159 1.25 4.18 14.10
N VAL A 160 1.52 4.24 15.41
CA VAL A 160 2.62 3.47 16.05
C VAL A 160 2.52 1.98 15.79
N ASP A 161 1.31 1.44 15.79
CA ASP A 161 1.07 0.00 15.67
C ASP A 161 1.08 -0.52 14.23
N THR A 162 1.14 0.36 13.22
CA THR A 162 0.80 -0.05 11.86
C THR A 162 1.99 -0.42 10.99
N ALA A 163 3.01 0.43 10.88
CA ALA A 163 4.09 0.23 9.91
C ALA A 163 5.49 0.64 10.38
N LYS A 164 5.70 0.76 11.69
CA LYS A 164 6.98 1.19 12.28
C LYS A 164 8.16 0.34 11.82
N SER A 165 7.99 -1.00 11.81
CA SER A 165 9.05 -1.92 11.41
C SER A 165 9.45 -1.75 9.94
N ALA A 166 8.49 -1.51 9.05
CA ALA A 166 8.75 -1.23 7.65
C ALA A 166 9.52 0.09 7.48
N PHE A 167 9.09 1.14 8.18
CA PHE A 167 9.79 2.42 8.18
C PHE A 167 11.25 2.29 8.64
N GLU A 168 11.49 1.68 9.79
CA GLU A 168 12.84 1.47 10.33
C GLU A 168 13.72 0.66 9.38
N ARG A 169 13.15 -0.39 8.75
CA ARG A 169 13.88 -1.21 7.80
C ARG A 169 14.27 -0.42 6.54
N LEU A 170 13.36 0.37 6.00
CA LEU A 170 13.61 1.20 4.82
C LEU A 170 14.57 2.35 5.13
N ALA A 171 14.42 3.02 6.27
CA ALA A 171 15.32 4.08 6.73
C ALA A 171 16.77 3.58 6.90
N LYS A 172 16.94 2.33 7.39
CA LYS A 172 18.26 1.70 7.51
C LYS A 172 18.91 1.43 6.15
N GLY A 173 18.11 1.19 5.10
CA GLY A 173 18.62 0.86 3.76
C GLY A 173 19.25 -0.54 3.69
N PRO A 174 19.99 -0.87 2.57
CA PRO A 174 20.49 -2.22 2.30
C PRO A 174 21.54 -2.70 3.31
N ARG A 175 22.35 -1.81 3.86
CA ARG A 175 23.31 -2.05 4.96
C ARG A 175 23.56 -0.77 5.70
N ALA A 176 23.71 -0.84 7.01
CA ALA A 176 24.20 0.30 7.78
C ALA A 176 25.64 0.62 7.33
N ARG A 177 25.85 1.81 6.77
CA ARG A 177 27.18 2.30 6.39
C ARG A 177 27.44 3.58 7.16
N SER A 178 28.55 3.61 7.86
CA SER A 178 29.01 4.79 8.60
C SER A 178 29.51 5.91 7.67
N ASP A 179 29.74 5.60 6.38
CA ASP A 179 30.22 6.51 5.36
C ASP A 179 29.12 7.26 4.59
N ARG A 180 27.85 7.08 4.95
CA ARG A 180 26.74 7.81 4.31
C ARG A 180 26.74 9.27 4.76
N ILE A 181 26.58 10.16 3.80
CA ILE A 181 26.49 11.60 4.04
C ILE A 181 25.23 11.87 4.88
N GLN A 182 25.42 12.42 6.08
CA GLN A 182 24.34 12.92 6.91
C GLN A 182 23.91 14.30 6.42
N ARG A 183 22.61 14.53 6.38
CA ARG A 183 21.98 15.76 5.92
C ARG A 183 21.12 16.31 7.04
N GLU A 184 21.13 17.62 7.15
CA GLU A 184 20.31 18.35 8.13
C GLU A 184 18.96 18.70 7.52
N PHE A 185 17.89 18.44 8.25
CA PHE A 185 16.53 18.79 7.86
C PHE A 185 16.09 20.07 8.57
N ARG A 186 15.18 20.83 7.95
CA ARG A 186 14.63 22.07 8.53
C ARG A 186 13.90 21.85 9.85
N THR A 187 13.52 20.62 10.16
CA THR A 187 12.96 20.18 11.46
C THR A 187 14.01 20.04 12.56
N GLY A 188 15.31 20.24 12.25
CA GLY A 188 16.42 20.09 13.19
C GLY A 188 16.96 18.68 13.34
N GLU A 189 16.38 17.71 12.63
CA GLU A 189 16.84 16.32 12.61
C GLU A 189 17.98 16.13 11.59
N THR A 190 18.74 15.04 11.76
CA THR A 190 19.75 14.63 10.79
C THR A 190 19.48 13.20 10.31
N GLY A 191 19.81 12.93 9.06
CA GLY A 191 19.65 11.60 8.51
C GLY A 191 20.34 11.42 7.16
N ASP A 192 20.50 10.18 6.73
CA ASP A 192 21.05 9.89 5.41
C ASP A 192 20.00 10.05 4.30
N ILE A 193 20.37 9.72 3.07
CA ILE A 193 19.49 9.87 1.90
C ILE A 193 18.25 8.94 1.97
N TYR A 194 18.34 7.76 2.63
CA TYR A 194 17.21 6.85 2.79
C TYR A 194 16.14 7.47 3.71
N TYR A 195 16.58 8.00 4.85
CA TYR A 195 15.72 8.74 5.74
C TYR A 195 15.13 9.97 5.05
N GLY A 196 15.94 10.69 4.27
CA GLY A 196 15.51 11.83 3.48
C GLY A 196 14.43 11.53 2.46
N VAL A 197 14.51 10.38 1.76
CA VAL A 197 13.45 9.95 0.83
C VAL A 197 12.14 9.71 1.58
N LEU A 198 12.16 9.03 2.72
CA LEU A 198 10.94 8.80 3.53
C LEU A 198 10.34 10.12 4.02
N LYS A 199 11.17 11.06 4.47
CA LYS A 199 10.72 12.41 4.85
C LYS A 199 10.11 13.18 3.68
N ALA A 200 10.70 13.10 2.49
CA ALA A 200 10.16 13.74 1.29
C ALA A 200 8.81 13.15 0.88
N ILE A 201 8.66 11.83 1.01
CA ILE A 201 7.38 11.15 0.78
C ILE A 201 6.34 11.62 1.81
N ALA A 202 6.69 11.63 3.10
CA ALA A 202 5.82 12.10 4.17
C ALA A 202 5.35 13.55 3.94
N ALA A 203 6.27 14.43 3.53
CA ALA A 203 5.98 15.84 3.24
C ALA A 203 5.11 16.04 1.97
N SER A 204 4.94 15.01 1.15
CA SER A 204 4.11 15.07 -0.06
C SER A 204 2.60 15.01 0.22
N GLY A 205 2.21 14.75 1.46
CA GLY A 205 0.82 14.63 1.88
C GLY A 205 0.20 13.26 1.55
N PRO A 206 -1.13 13.12 1.64
CA PRO A 206 -1.83 11.85 1.49
C PRO A 206 -1.90 11.39 0.03
N LYS A 207 -0.77 11.12 -0.59
CA LYS A 207 -0.66 10.62 -1.95
C LYS A 207 -0.20 9.17 -1.94
N THR A 208 -0.85 8.35 -2.75
CA THR A 208 -0.47 6.95 -2.98
C THR A 208 0.47 6.77 -4.17
N THR A 209 0.66 7.81 -4.97
CA THR A 209 1.56 7.82 -6.12
C THR A 209 2.31 9.14 -6.21
N LEU A 210 3.63 9.07 -6.37
CA LEU A 210 4.52 10.22 -6.45
C LEU A 210 5.43 10.11 -7.68
N SER A 211 5.54 11.18 -8.45
CA SER A 211 6.57 11.27 -9.48
C SER A 211 7.94 11.55 -8.85
N TYR A 212 9.00 11.25 -9.62
CA TYR A 212 10.35 11.63 -9.23
C TYR A 212 10.48 13.13 -8.95
N GLU A 213 9.87 13.97 -9.79
CA GLU A 213 9.93 15.42 -9.67
C GLU A 213 9.28 15.92 -8.38
N GLU A 214 8.16 15.33 -7.97
CA GLU A 214 7.49 15.64 -6.70
C GLU A 214 8.41 15.31 -5.53
N ILE A 215 9.00 14.14 -5.49
CA ILE A 215 9.94 13.73 -4.44
C ILE A 215 11.14 14.70 -4.38
N ARG A 216 11.73 15.01 -5.53
CA ARG A 216 12.86 15.96 -5.61
C ARG A 216 12.47 17.36 -5.12
N GLN A 217 11.27 17.82 -5.48
CA GLN A 217 10.78 19.12 -5.02
C GLN A 217 10.64 19.15 -3.47
N ARG A 218 10.12 18.07 -2.89
CA ARG A 218 10.02 17.96 -1.43
C ARG A 218 11.39 17.92 -0.74
N PHE A 219 12.38 17.28 -1.36
CA PHE A 219 13.75 17.36 -0.83
C PHE A 219 14.24 18.80 -0.70
N LYS A 220 13.98 19.68 -1.68
CA LYS A 220 14.35 21.10 -1.63
C LYS A 220 13.65 21.84 -0.48
N GLU A 221 12.45 21.44 -0.16
CA GLU A 221 11.64 22.07 0.89
C GLU A 221 12.05 21.63 2.30
N ILE A 222 12.49 20.39 2.48
CA ILE A 222 12.78 19.80 3.79
C ILE A 222 14.26 19.86 4.18
N LEU A 223 15.20 19.95 3.22
CA LEU A 223 16.64 19.95 3.51
C LEU A 223 17.18 21.37 3.77
N ILE A 224 18.23 21.41 4.60
CA ILE A 224 19.15 22.53 4.70
C ILE A 224 20.40 22.16 3.88
N GLY A 225 20.73 22.97 2.85
CA GLY A 225 21.88 22.74 1.99
C GLY A 225 21.55 22.04 0.67
N ASP A 226 22.51 21.26 0.15
CA ASP A 226 22.45 20.71 -1.19
C ASP A 226 21.49 19.53 -1.32
N VAL A 227 20.63 19.61 -2.34
CA VAL A 227 19.71 18.53 -2.68
C VAL A 227 20.47 17.42 -3.39
N PRO A 228 20.24 16.13 -3.06
CA PRO A 228 20.85 15.00 -3.75
C PRO A 228 20.61 15.04 -5.27
N GLN A 229 21.56 14.53 -6.04
CA GLN A 229 21.44 14.47 -7.48
C GLN A 229 20.33 13.48 -7.90
N ALA A 230 19.80 13.69 -9.11
CA ALA A 230 18.69 12.88 -9.63
C ALA A 230 18.95 11.37 -9.55
N HIS A 231 20.11 10.93 -9.99
CA HIS A 231 20.49 9.52 -10.01
C HIS A 231 20.65 8.92 -8.60
N GLU A 232 21.01 9.74 -7.60
CA GLU A 232 21.11 9.28 -6.20
C GLU A 232 19.73 8.99 -5.62
N ILE A 233 18.76 9.90 -5.83
CA ILE A 233 17.39 9.74 -5.36
C ILE A 233 16.76 8.51 -6.03
N THR A 234 16.83 8.41 -7.36
CA THR A 234 16.27 7.27 -8.10
C THR A 234 16.86 5.94 -7.65
N ARG A 235 18.19 5.88 -7.50
CA ARG A 235 18.88 4.68 -7.02
C ARG A 235 18.44 4.27 -5.61
N VAL A 236 18.20 5.24 -4.73
CA VAL A 236 17.70 4.97 -3.37
C VAL A 236 16.29 4.42 -3.42
N ILE A 237 15.39 5.05 -4.20
CA ILE A 237 14.00 4.59 -4.33
C ILE A 237 13.96 3.16 -4.89
N GLN A 238 14.75 2.84 -5.93
CA GLN A 238 14.86 1.49 -6.48
C GLN A 238 15.33 0.48 -5.41
N LYS A 239 16.34 0.87 -4.61
CA LYS A 239 16.82 0.01 -3.52
C LYS A 239 15.77 -0.17 -2.41
N MET A 240 15.02 0.87 -2.07
CA MET A 240 13.92 0.77 -1.10
C MET A 240 12.80 -0.14 -1.61
N SER A 241 12.44 -0.04 -2.90
CA SER A 241 11.48 -0.96 -3.53
C SER A 241 11.97 -2.42 -3.49
N GLY A 242 13.27 -2.66 -3.73
CA GLY A 242 13.89 -3.99 -3.57
C GLY A 242 13.79 -4.50 -2.13
N ILE A 243 14.14 -3.68 -1.14
CA ILE A 243 14.04 -4.02 0.28
C ILE A 243 12.59 -4.34 0.68
N ALA A 244 11.63 -3.53 0.19
CA ALA A 244 10.22 -3.74 0.48
C ALA A 244 9.72 -5.10 -0.06
N LYS A 245 10.24 -5.56 -1.19
CA LYS A 245 9.86 -6.84 -1.81
C LYS A 245 10.55 -8.07 -1.19
N GLU A 246 11.80 -7.91 -0.76
CA GLU A 246 12.64 -9.03 -0.35
C GLU A 246 12.66 -9.24 1.17
N ASP A 247 12.67 -8.15 1.93
CA ASP A 247 12.93 -8.19 3.36
C ASP A 247 11.70 -7.99 4.24
N LEU A 248 10.61 -7.44 3.69
CA LEU A 248 9.36 -7.27 4.41
C LEU A 248 8.42 -8.44 4.13
N GLN A 249 7.78 -8.96 5.17
CA GLN A 249 6.77 -10.00 5.03
C GLN A 249 5.45 -9.39 4.53
N GLY A 250 4.81 -10.04 3.57
CA GLY A 250 3.54 -9.60 3.00
C GLY A 250 3.70 -8.73 1.75
N GLU A 251 2.73 -7.85 1.51
CA GLU A 251 2.77 -6.92 0.39
C GLU A 251 3.88 -5.87 0.56
N PRO A 252 4.62 -5.51 -0.51
CA PRO A 252 5.61 -4.46 -0.43
C PRO A 252 4.91 -3.13 -0.15
N VAL A 253 5.32 -2.45 0.91
CA VAL A 253 4.72 -1.16 1.34
C VAL A 253 4.90 -0.05 0.30
N LEU A 254 5.91 -0.16 -0.55
CA LEU A 254 6.16 0.74 -1.67
C LEU A 254 6.75 0.00 -2.87
N ASP A 255 6.46 0.48 -4.07
CA ASP A 255 6.98 -0.05 -5.34
C ASP A 255 7.38 1.07 -6.30
N TRP A 256 8.51 0.90 -6.97
CA TRP A 256 9.02 1.82 -7.96
C TRP A 256 8.76 1.30 -9.38
N ASP A 257 8.01 2.06 -10.15
CA ASP A 257 7.83 1.83 -11.58
C ASP A 257 8.91 2.60 -12.35
N GLU A 258 9.84 1.86 -12.95
CA GLU A 258 10.95 2.44 -13.72
C GLU A 258 10.47 3.04 -15.06
N GLU A 259 9.44 2.45 -15.69
CA GLU A 259 8.96 2.90 -17.00
C GLU A 259 8.24 4.24 -16.89
N GLU A 260 7.44 4.41 -15.83
CA GLU A 260 6.69 5.65 -15.58
C GLU A 260 7.43 6.64 -14.67
N SER A 261 8.58 6.23 -14.10
CA SER A 261 9.33 7.01 -13.09
C SER A 261 8.45 7.46 -11.92
N ARG A 262 7.66 6.52 -11.39
CA ARG A 262 6.70 6.76 -10.31
C ARG A 262 6.91 5.81 -9.14
N LEU A 263 6.80 6.36 -7.96
CA LEU A 263 6.75 5.61 -6.70
C LEU A 263 5.29 5.40 -6.31
N HIS A 264 4.92 4.15 -6.06
CA HIS A 264 3.61 3.78 -5.55
C HIS A 264 3.74 3.40 -4.08
N LEU A 265 2.94 4.03 -3.21
CA LEU A 265 2.72 3.58 -1.84
C LEU A 265 1.58 2.56 -1.90
N VAL A 266 1.95 1.29 -1.82
CA VAL A 266 1.01 0.18 -2.01
C VAL A 266 0.20 -0.05 -0.75
N ASP A 267 0.84 0.14 0.42
CA ASP A 267 0.21 -0.04 1.73
C ASP A 267 -0.29 1.30 2.29
N PRO A 268 -1.61 1.51 2.41
CA PRO A 268 -2.19 2.70 3.04
C PRO A 268 -1.76 2.90 4.49
N PHE A 269 -1.48 1.82 5.24
CA PHE A 269 -1.00 1.91 6.62
C PHE A 269 0.41 2.48 6.67
N PHE A 270 1.26 2.14 5.70
CA PHE A 270 2.59 2.72 5.60
C PHE A 270 2.51 4.21 5.23
N ALA A 271 1.67 4.59 4.28
CA ALA A 271 1.43 5.98 3.93
C ALA A 271 0.93 6.79 5.14
N TYR A 272 0.02 6.22 5.90
CA TYR A 272 -0.50 6.77 7.14
C TYR A 272 0.60 6.93 8.21
N TYR A 273 1.43 5.90 8.40
CA TYR A 273 2.55 5.96 9.33
C TYR A 273 3.57 7.05 8.96
N LEU A 274 3.85 7.24 7.69
CA LEU A 274 4.76 8.31 7.23
C LEU A 274 4.26 9.70 7.64
N LYS A 275 2.95 9.90 7.69
CA LYS A 275 2.34 11.17 8.09
C LYS A 275 2.28 11.34 9.61
N TRP A 276 1.85 10.31 10.33
CA TRP A 276 1.45 10.41 11.73
C TRP A 276 2.40 9.71 12.72
N GLY A 277 3.27 8.81 12.25
CA GLY A 277 4.10 7.97 13.11
C GLY A 277 5.23 8.70 13.86
N GLU A 278 5.63 9.88 13.40
CA GLU A 278 6.69 10.69 14.04
C GLU A 278 6.19 11.62 15.15
N LEU A 279 4.89 11.81 15.27
CA LEU A 279 4.27 12.66 16.29
C LEU A 279 4.23 11.99 17.67
N VAL A 280 4.58 10.72 17.77
CA VAL A 280 4.70 10.03 19.07
C VAL A 280 6.08 10.36 19.65
N PRO A 281 6.16 10.96 20.84
CA PRO A 281 7.43 11.15 21.53
C PRO A 281 8.10 9.77 21.66
N ARG A 282 9.34 9.66 21.18
CA ARG A 282 10.15 8.47 21.47
C ARG A 282 10.27 8.40 22.99
N GLU A 283 9.65 7.40 23.61
CA GLU A 283 10.01 7.05 24.98
C GLU A 283 11.53 6.89 24.94
N SER A 284 12.20 7.74 25.68
CA SER A 284 13.65 7.68 25.88
C SER A 284 13.96 6.27 26.35
N ALA A 285 14.68 5.52 25.51
CA ALA A 285 15.26 4.24 25.88
C ALA A 285 16.41 4.53 26.88
N ASP A 286 16.02 4.93 28.09
CA ASP A 286 16.84 5.01 29.28
C ASP A 286 16.24 4.07 30.30
N GLY A 287 16.86 2.85 30.37
CA GLY A 287 16.55 1.83 31.33
C GLY A 287 17.50 0.67 31.16
#